data_85d0d7e70162d769a8f51923e10cd878
#
_entry.id   85d0d7e70162d769a8f51923e10cd878
#
_cell.length_a   1.000
_cell.length_b   1.000
_cell.length_c   1.000
_cell.angle_alpha   90.00
_cell.angle_beta   90.00
_cell.angle_gamma   90.00
#
_symmetry.space_group_name_H-M   'P 1'
#
loop_
_entity.id
_entity.type
_entity.pdbx_description
1 polymer ?
#
loop_
_entity_poly.entity_id
_entity_poly.type
_entity_poly.pdbx_seq_one_letter_code
_entity_poly.pdbx_strand_id
1 'polypeptide(L)'
;MVYKSQKAASLYSEFANSKNLKEAKIMPGTFNGTTLTISATPVDGALIPDKSATNVAGIAIVGSDMYCVKTTGLKTTLLKTTDYMATKATAVKKDLNWFALGLTKIGNYLYMLAEDHKGYGGSTTIVKLDTKGNQLGTYSINEICPKGALGITATDGTNEKFIIMHYADKSNAGTLAFSVVDWKAAEAASTFTVTNSGFGYTTRLQDIYYHTSFGLFILTNNTFSTLQNRILVVDYHLTDDKGKKYTPCSVINVNKTGEYKQYNLESICMKANHLVLASNVITSDGTAEDKFSVLEGITYSGKTYTFACGFKAGARVPTRVDPNYATTNLGCVSFKGSIPYFIKQSKDTVGVLGYCSDYMNTAAKPIPVIAHTNGLLGHANGMSCFDNRFYVVAGDNKVVALNCNSGKEEAVYTITPASLRLKAINYFYETNTALLLSIENGKMLLYKCTFGDTKKPSAVYLGTIENPGQPVSQDIFYHNKYGLFVGTCNANLAAQNVVTTKNTLLHYDLKKLSTKTSLYPDFGFVTNMPAKNAEGQVYNSFELESVALDTNTKKLAAVCNVNVKKSNSDTTLVSMDGFFQYNTIEFI
;
A
#
# COMPACT_ATOMS: atom_id res chain seq x y z
N MET A 1 41.95 15.25 9.41
CA MET A 1 40.90 14.17 9.42
C MET A 1 39.55 14.63 9.95
N VAL A 2 39.44 15.67 10.74
CA VAL A 2 38.18 16.18 11.30
C VAL A 2 37.30 16.93 10.28
N TYR A 3 37.87 17.48 9.22
CA TYR A 3 37.17 18.31 8.22
C TYR A 3 36.29 17.51 7.22
N LYS A 4 36.54 16.22 7.01
CA LYS A 4 35.76 15.38 6.10
C LYS A 4 34.45 14.85 6.71
N SER A 5 34.42 14.69 8.04
CA SER A 5 33.21 14.19 8.72
C SER A 5 32.11 15.24 8.85
N GLN A 6 32.47 16.53 8.94
CA GLN A 6 31.47 17.60 9.04
C GLN A 6 30.72 17.89 7.72
N LYS A 7 31.38 17.71 6.57
CA LYS A 7 30.74 17.92 5.26
C LYS A 7 29.78 16.79 4.89
N ALA A 8 30.09 15.54 5.23
CA ALA A 8 29.19 14.40 5.06
C ALA A 8 27.99 14.51 6.00
N ALA A 9 28.21 14.91 7.25
CA ALA A 9 27.13 15.16 8.20
C ALA A 9 26.21 16.31 7.76
N SER A 10 26.72 17.34 7.06
CA SER A 10 25.92 18.48 6.59
C SER A 10 25.00 18.12 5.41
N LEU A 11 25.47 17.31 4.46
CA LEU A 11 24.64 16.81 3.36
C LEU A 11 23.56 15.84 3.86
N TYR A 12 23.84 15.09 4.90
CA TYR A 12 22.85 14.21 5.56
C TYR A 12 21.91 14.97 6.49
N SER A 13 22.38 16.02 7.14
CA SER A 13 21.51 16.92 7.90
C SER A 13 20.56 17.69 6.99
N GLU A 14 20.93 17.96 5.74
CA GLU A 14 20.03 18.50 4.72
C GLU A 14 18.94 17.48 4.31
N PHE A 15 19.27 16.20 4.22
CA PHE A 15 18.28 15.14 4.00
C PHE A 15 17.46 14.82 5.25
N ALA A 16 18.09 14.75 6.41
CA ALA A 16 17.44 14.43 7.69
C ALA A 16 16.78 15.65 8.35
N ASN A 17 17.30 16.86 8.11
CA ASN A 17 16.89 18.11 8.76
C ASN A 17 16.39 19.18 7.79
N SER A 18 16.20 18.89 6.51
CA SER A 18 15.61 19.89 5.64
C SER A 18 14.21 20.21 6.14
N LYS A 19 14.04 21.42 6.65
CA LYS A 19 12.73 21.96 7.03
C LYS A 19 11.72 21.87 5.90
N ASN A 20 12.17 21.63 4.67
CA ASN A 20 11.37 21.44 3.45
C ASN A 20 10.88 20.00 3.24
N LEU A 21 11.33 19.01 4.04
CA LEU A 21 10.77 17.64 4.05
C LEU A 21 9.69 17.48 5.14
N LYS A 22 9.19 18.58 5.71
CA LYS A 22 8.19 18.53 6.79
C LYS A 22 6.84 17.91 6.40
N GLU A 23 6.56 17.80 5.11
CA GLU A 23 5.28 17.30 4.62
C GLU A 23 5.51 16.36 3.45
N ALA A 24 5.66 15.08 3.72
CA ALA A 24 5.71 14.10 2.66
C ALA A 24 4.30 13.75 2.19
N LYS A 25 4.04 13.98 0.94
CA LYS A 25 2.86 13.45 0.24
C LYS A 25 3.28 12.31 -0.65
N ILE A 26 2.56 11.20 -0.55
CA ILE A 26 2.53 10.21 -1.60
C ILE A 26 1.24 10.47 -2.37
N MET A 27 1.34 10.96 -3.60
CA MET A 27 0.19 11.16 -4.47
C MET A 27 -0.14 9.86 -5.22
N PRO A 28 -1.36 9.34 -5.18
CA PRO A 28 -2.53 9.85 -4.47
C PRO A 28 -2.58 9.53 -2.98
N GLY A 29 -1.48 9.72 -2.28
CA GLY A 29 -1.44 9.53 -0.85
C GLY A 29 -0.37 10.35 -0.16
N THR A 30 -0.55 10.60 1.12
CA THR A 30 0.37 11.36 1.97
C THR A 30 0.92 10.46 3.06
N PHE A 31 2.22 10.46 3.24
CA PHE A 31 2.89 9.79 4.34
C PHE A 31 3.22 10.81 5.43
N ASN A 32 2.51 10.79 6.51
CA ASN A 32 2.76 11.68 7.64
C ASN A 32 3.33 10.90 8.83
N GLY A 33 4.64 10.75 8.82
CA GLY A 33 5.34 10.01 9.87
C GLY A 33 5.14 8.49 9.76
N THR A 34 4.10 7.96 10.40
CA THR A 34 3.79 6.53 10.45
C THR A 34 2.52 6.14 9.69
N THR A 35 1.80 7.12 9.11
CA THR A 35 0.52 6.88 8.45
C THR A 35 0.61 7.19 6.96
N LEU A 36 0.29 6.20 6.12
CA LEU A 36 0.16 6.37 4.68
C LEU A 36 -1.25 6.82 4.33
N THR A 37 -1.38 7.91 3.54
CA THR A 37 -2.65 8.34 2.98
C THR A 37 -2.69 8.07 1.48
N ILE A 38 -3.75 7.42 1.01
CA ILE A 38 -3.94 7.01 -0.38
C ILE A 38 -5.29 7.53 -0.85
N SER A 39 -5.36 8.00 -2.08
CA SER A 39 -6.64 8.33 -2.73
C SER A 39 -7.09 7.17 -3.61
N ALA A 40 -8.36 6.80 -3.48
CA ALA A 40 -9.00 5.78 -4.29
C ALA A 40 -10.33 6.28 -4.84
N THR A 41 -10.67 5.86 -6.04
CA THR A 41 -11.96 6.16 -6.67
C THR A 41 -12.80 4.89 -6.67
N PRO A 42 -14.04 4.92 -6.12
CA PRO A 42 -14.90 3.76 -6.16
C PRO A 42 -15.52 3.58 -7.56
N VAL A 43 -15.64 2.34 -7.98
CA VAL A 43 -16.42 1.93 -9.15
C VAL A 43 -17.82 1.60 -8.71
N ASP A 44 -18.80 2.27 -9.28
CA ASP A 44 -20.20 2.09 -8.92
C ASP A 44 -20.71 0.71 -9.32
N GLY A 45 -21.45 0.12 -8.41
CA GLY A 45 -22.14 -1.14 -8.59
C GLY A 45 -23.66 -1.00 -8.68
N ALA A 46 -24.36 -2.05 -8.31
CA ALA A 46 -25.81 -2.13 -8.38
C ALA A 46 -26.51 -1.21 -7.39
N LEU A 47 -27.72 -0.78 -7.76
CA LEU A 47 -28.59 0.04 -6.91
C LEU A 47 -29.10 -0.73 -5.69
N ILE A 48 -29.16 -0.04 -4.56
CA ILE A 48 -29.84 -0.45 -3.34
C ILE A 48 -31.20 0.26 -3.33
N PRO A 49 -32.31 -0.42 -3.69
CA PRO A 49 -33.61 0.23 -3.89
C PRO A 49 -34.22 0.68 -2.58
N ASP A 50 -35.29 1.39 -2.74
CA ASP A 50 -36.20 2.00 -1.78
C ASP A 50 -35.89 3.48 -1.55
N LYS A 51 -36.54 4.30 -2.39
CA LYS A 51 -36.43 5.76 -2.37
C LYS A 51 -36.99 6.41 -1.09
N SER A 52 -37.81 5.68 -0.34
CA SER A 52 -38.41 6.17 0.91
C SER A 52 -37.49 5.97 2.12
N ALA A 53 -36.52 5.05 2.03
CA ALA A 53 -35.57 4.81 3.10
C ALA A 53 -34.37 5.76 2.98
N THR A 54 -34.03 6.38 4.05
CA THR A 54 -33.08 7.51 4.05
C THR A 54 -31.66 7.10 4.34
N ASN A 55 -31.39 5.83 4.74
CA ASN A 55 -30.06 5.47 5.19
C ASN A 55 -29.73 3.99 5.00
N VAL A 56 -28.69 3.69 4.25
CA VAL A 56 -28.01 2.39 4.27
C VAL A 56 -27.16 2.33 5.52
N ALA A 57 -27.32 1.30 6.34
CA ALA A 57 -26.68 1.22 7.65
C ALA A 57 -25.66 0.08 7.79
N GLY A 58 -25.69 -0.91 6.91
CA GLY A 58 -24.77 -2.05 7.03
C GLY A 58 -24.82 -2.98 5.84
N ILE A 59 -23.68 -3.63 5.54
CA ILE A 59 -23.55 -4.68 4.52
C ILE A 59 -22.81 -5.91 5.08
N ALA A 60 -23.21 -7.09 4.61
CA ALA A 60 -22.54 -8.35 4.97
C ALA A 60 -22.67 -9.38 3.84
N ILE A 61 -21.73 -10.32 3.76
CA ILE A 61 -21.71 -11.37 2.74
C ILE A 61 -21.93 -12.74 3.40
N VAL A 62 -22.96 -13.46 2.97
CA VAL A 62 -23.20 -14.85 3.37
C VAL A 62 -23.18 -15.72 2.12
N GLY A 63 -22.21 -16.62 2.05
CA GLY A 63 -21.94 -17.38 0.81
C GLY A 63 -21.59 -16.46 -0.36
N SER A 64 -22.33 -16.55 -1.45
CA SER A 64 -22.19 -15.66 -2.62
C SER A 64 -23.01 -14.37 -2.51
N ASP A 65 -23.96 -14.32 -1.58
CA ASP A 65 -24.99 -13.28 -1.51
C ASP A 65 -24.52 -12.08 -0.66
N MET A 66 -24.74 -10.88 -1.17
CA MET A 66 -24.58 -9.62 -0.45
C MET A 66 -25.89 -9.23 0.20
N TYR A 67 -25.88 -9.05 1.50
CA TYR A 67 -26.99 -8.52 2.28
C TYR A 67 -26.71 -7.07 2.65
N CYS A 68 -27.75 -6.25 2.69
CA CYS A 68 -27.67 -4.89 3.24
C CYS A 68 -28.92 -4.58 4.06
N VAL A 69 -28.75 -3.71 5.05
CA VAL A 69 -29.85 -3.16 5.83
C VAL A 69 -30.03 -1.69 5.51
N LYS A 70 -31.29 -1.31 5.34
CA LYS A 70 -31.68 0.05 5.02
C LYS A 70 -32.78 0.52 5.99
N THR A 71 -32.59 1.68 6.59
CA THR A 71 -33.44 2.15 7.67
C THR A 71 -34.29 3.35 7.28
N THR A 72 -35.57 3.31 7.62
CA THR A 72 -36.51 4.41 7.51
C THR A 72 -37.20 4.63 8.85
N GLY A 73 -36.84 5.70 9.56
CA GLY A 73 -37.33 5.89 10.92
C GLY A 73 -36.86 4.76 11.84
N LEU A 74 -37.82 4.09 12.52
CA LEU A 74 -37.56 2.94 13.39
C LEU A 74 -37.74 1.58 12.68
N LYS A 75 -37.84 1.60 11.36
CA LYS A 75 -38.06 0.38 10.58
C LYS A 75 -36.87 0.13 9.67
N THR A 76 -36.38 -1.08 9.70
CA THR A 76 -35.29 -1.55 8.85
C THR A 76 -35.79 -2.58 7.85
N THR A 77 -35.34 -2.46 6.61
CA THR A 77 -35.51 -3.45 5.55
C THR A 77 -34.21 -4.19 5.34
N LEU A 78 -34.24 -5.52 5.39
CA LEU A 78 -33.17 -6.39 4.95
C LEU A 78 -33.31 -6.63 3.45
N LEU A 79 -32.27 -6.30 2.68
CA LEU A 79 -32.21 -6.52 1.24
C LEU A 79 -31.09 -7.49 0.90
N LYS A 80 -31.15 -8.06 -0.31
CA LYS A 80 -30.16 -9.03 -0.80
C LYS A 80 -29.93 -8.86 -2.30
N THR A 81 -28.69 -9.11 -2.76
CA THR A 81 -28.34 -9.31 -4.17
C THR A 81 -27.32 -10.44 -4.31
N THR A 82 -27.37 -11.16 -5.42
CA THR A 82 -26.36 -12.17 -5.78
C THR A 82 -25.17 -11.58 -6.50
N ASP A 83 -25.36 -10.42 -7.14
CA ASP A 83 -24.31 -9.66 -7.83
C ASP A 83 -24.44 -8.17 -7.50
N TYR A 84 -23.66 -7.72 -6.54
CA TYR A 84 -23.68 -6.33 -6.06
C TYR A 84 -23.10 -5.32 -7.08
N MET A 85 -22.49 -5.78 -8.17
CA MET A 85 -22.02 -4.89 -9.25
C MET A 85 -23.05 -4.70 -10.35
N ALA A 86 -23.91 -5.69 -10.61
CA ALA A 86 -24.84 -5.65 -11.74
C ALA A 86 -26.31 -5.77 -11.35
N THR A 87 -26.63 -6.50 -10.28
CA THR A 87 -28.00 -6.86 -9.95
C THR A 87 -28.54 -6.04 -8.78
N LYS A 88 -29.56 -5.24 -9.06
CA LYS A 88 -30.29 -4.46 -8.04
C LYS A 88 -30.71 -5.34 -6.86
N ALA A 89 -30.47 -4.87 -5.64
CA ALA A 89 -30.88 -5.58 -4.43
C ALA A 89 -32.40 -5.66 -4.29
N THR A 90 -32.88 -6.74 -3.72
CA THR A 90 -34.32 -6.99 -3.49
C THR A 90 -34.59 -7.18 -2.01
N ALA A 91 -35.79 -6.76 -1.56
CA ALA A 91 -36.16 -6.91 -0.16
C ALA A 91 -36.39 -8.38 0.21
N VAL A 92 -35.71 -8.83 1.27
CA VAL A 92 -35.89 -10.14 1.90
C VAL A 92 -36.91 -10.05 3.03
N LYS A 93 -36.77 -9.03 3.88
CA LYS A 93 -37.65 -8.76 5.02
C LYS A 93 -37.84 -7.26 5.18
N LYS A 94 -39.07 -6.82 5.30
CA LYS A 94 -39.45 -5.44 5.59
C LYS A 94 -39.89 -5.29 7.05
N ASP A 95 -39.87 -4.04 7.51
CA ASP A 95 -40.46 -3.63 8.79
C ASP A 95 -39.89 -4.36 10.03
N LEU A 96 -38.58 -4.65 10.03
CA LEU A 96 -37.89 -4.98 11.27
C LEU A 96 -37.97 -3.75 12.18
N ASN A 97 -38.52 -3.89 13.38
CA ASN A 97 -38.77 -2.78 14.32
C ASN A 97 -37.48 -2.36 15.06
N TRP A 98 -36.48 -1.97 14.28
CA TRP A 98 -35.17 -1.55 14.76
C TRP A 98 -34.62 -0.40 13.91
N PHE A 99 -33.83 0.46 14.52
CA PHE A 99 -32.99 1.42 13.80
C PHE A 99 -31.60 0.79 13.62
N ALA A 100 -31.27 0.32 12.42
CA ALA A 100 -30.00 -0.32 12.14
C ALA A 100 -28.84 0.67 12.12
N LEU A 101 -27.69 0.27 12.68
CA LEU A 101 -26.42 1.02 12.74
C LEU A 101 -25.28 0.29 12.03
N GLY A 102 -25.41 -1.02 11.81
CA GLY A 102 -24.38 -1.83 11.16
C GLY A 102 -24.87 -3.26 10.95
N LEU A 103 -24.17 -4.00 10.08
CA LEU A 103 -24.48 -5.39 9.77
C LEU A 103 -23.18 -6.19 9.61
N THR A 104 -23.10 -7.32 10.27
CA THR A 104 -22.02 -8.29 10.08
C THR A 104 -22.57 -9.71 9.99
N LYS A 105 -21.70 -10.69 9.73
CA LYS A 105 -22.11 -12.11 9.64
C LYS A 105 -21.18 -13.01 10.45
N ILE A 106 -21.74 -14.09 10.99
CA ILE A 106 -20.98 -15.23 11.52
C ILE A 106 -21.66 -16.51 11.04
N GLY A 107 -20.91 -17.36 10.36
CA GLY A 107 -21.47 -18.52 9.69
C GLY A 107 -22.55 -18.12 8.68
N ASN A 108 -23.75 -18.70 8.82
CA ASN A 108 -24.92 -18.40 8.00
C ASN A 108 -25.90 -17.42 8.66
N TYR A 109 -25.50 -16.75 9.72
CA TYR A 109 -26.33 -15.80 10.43
C TYR A 109 -25.84 -14.37 10.22
N LEU A 110 -26.82 -13.45 10.21
CA LEU A 110 -26.59 -12.01 10.18
C LEU A 110 -26.73 -11.46 11.60
N TYR A 111 -25.88 -10.50 11.94
CA TYR A 111 -25.91 -9.78 13.22
C TYR A 111 -26.01 -8.30 12.92
N MET A 112 -27.14 -7.72 13.27
CA MET A 112 -27.45 -6.30 13.05
C MET A 112 -27.22 -5.55 14.36
N LEU A 113 -26.34 -4.56 14.34
CA LEU A 113 -26.29 -3.58 15.40
C LEU A 113 -27.45 -2.63 15.25
N ALA A 114 -28.22 -2.40 16.30
CA ALA A 114 -29.45 -1.65 16.21
C ALA A 114 -29.77 -0.90 17.51
N GLU A 115 -30.58 0.15 17.39
CA GLU A 115 -31.20 0.88 18.49
C GLU A 115 -32.71 0.72 18.51
N ASP A 116 -33.32 0.77 19.69
CA ASP A 116 -34.78 0.71 19.88
C ASP A 116 -35.46 2.08 19.77
N HIS A 117 -34.69 3.18 19.68
CA HIS A 117 -35.17 4.56 19.59
C HIS A 117 -34.53 5.32 18.43
N LYS A 118 -35.24 6.33 17.97
CA LYS A 118 -34.79 7.22 16.90
C LYS A 118 -33.79 8.24 17.42
N GLY A 119 -32.53 8.10 17.00
CA GLY A 119 -31.45 9.06 17.25
C GLY A 119 -30.65 8.75 18.50
N TYR A 120 -29.35 8.88 18.36
CA TYR A 120 -28.26 8.70 19.30
C TYR A 120 -28.64 8.78 20.79
N GLY A 121 -28.81 7.64 21.45
CA GLY A 121 -29.12 7.57 22.88
C GLY A 121 -30.17 6.54 23.27
N GLY A 122 -30.62 5.72 22.32
CA GLY A 122 -31.43 4.53 22.57
C GLY A 122 -30.61 3.38 23.14
N SER A 123 -31.30 2.32 23.55
CA SER A 123 -30.66 1.08 23.98
C SER A 123 -30.04 0.36 22.80
N THR A 124 -28.72 0.22 22.79
CA THR A 124 -28.01 -0.50 21.73
C THR A 124 -28.11 -2.01 21.93
N THR A 125 -28.48 -2.69 20.86
CA THR A 125 -28.75 -4.13 20.86
C THR A 125 -28.14 -4.79 19.62
N ILE A 126 -27.58 -5.97 19.76
CA ILE A 126 -27.23 -6.84 18.63
C ILE A 126 -28.40 -7.77 18.36
N VAL A 127 -28.94 -7.74 17.15
CA VAL A 127 -30.07 -8.57 16.71
C VAL A 127 -29.54 -9.66 15.79
N LYS A 128 -29.70 -10.92 16.20
CA LYS A 128 -29.36 -12.10 15.38
C LYS A 128 -30.51 -12.43 14.45
N LEU A 129 -30.20 -12.53 13.16
CA LEU A 129 -31.17 -12.86 12.09
C LEU A 129 -30.70 -14.09 11.31
N ASP A 130 -31.66 -14.86 10.77
CA ASP A 130 -31.35 -15.77 9.69
C ASP A 130 -31.28 -15.03 8.34
N THR A 131 -30.90 -15.73 7.28
CA THR A 131 -30.81 -15.17 5.92
C THR A 131 -32.17 -14.83 5.30
N LYS A 132 -33.28 -15.20 5.94
CA LYS A 132 -34.67 -14.82 5.57
C LYS A 132 -35.14 -13.59 6.37
N GLY A 133 -34.29 -13.06 7.27
CA GLY A 133 -34.61 -11.91 8.11
C GLY A 133 -35.49 -12.24 9.33
N ASN A 134 -35.62 -13.52 9.70
CA ASN A 134 -36.30 -13.87 10.94
C ASN A 134 -35.36 -13.61 12.13
N GLN A 135 -35.90 -12.93 13.15
CA GLN A 135 -35.16 -12.66 14.37
C GLN A 135 -35.01 -13.93 15.21
N LEU A 136 -33.80 -14.32 15.51
CA LEU A 136 -33.45 -15.51 16.29
C LEU A 136 -33.06 -15.20 17.73
N GLY A 137 -32.69 -13.96 17.99
CA GLY A 137 -32.32 -13.52 19.34
C GLY A 137 -31.85 -12.07 19.37
N THR A 138 -31.75 -11.54 20.58
CA THR A 138 -31.24 -10.19 20.85
C THR A 138 -30.26 -10.22 22.00
N TYR A 139 -29.34 -9.25 21.99
CA TYR A 139 -28.38 -9.08 23.07
C TYR A 139 -28.12 -7.59 23.28
N SER A 140 -28.56 -7.04 24.44
CA SER A 140 -28.30 -5.66 24.80
C SER A 140 -26.84 -5.46 25.20
N ILE A 141 -26.21 -4.44 24.65
CA ILE A 141 -24.82 -4.06 24.94
C ILE A 141 -24.70 -2.69 25.65
N ASN A 142 -25.79 -2.21 26.27
CA ASN A 142 -25.80 -0.92 26.94
C ASN A 142 -24.80 -0.80 28.07
N GLU A 143 -24.60 -1.87 28.85
CA GLU A 143 -23.61 -1.90 29.93
C GLU A 143 -22.17 -1.77 29.39
N ILE A 144 -21.92 -2.29 28.17
CA ILE A 144 -20.63 -2.26 27.50
C ILE A 144 -20.41 -0.95 26.76
N CYS A 145 -21.46 -0.43 26.11
CA CYS A 145 -21.41 0.78 25.27
C CYS A 145 -22.47 1.81 25.74
N PRO A 146 -22.35 2.37 26.96
CA PRO A 146 -23.41 3.18 27.57
C PRO A 146 -23.65 4.53 26.86
N LYS A 147 -22.77 4.89 25.92
CA LYS A 147 -22.86 6.14 25.12
C LYS A 147 -23.33 5.89 23.69
N GLY A 148 -23.80 4.67 23.39
CA GLY A 148 -24.21 4.22 22.08
C GLY A 148 -23.08 3.66 21.24
N ALA A 149 -23.41 2.71 20.38
CA ALA A 149 -22.50 2.10 19.42
C ALA A 149 -22.69 2.67 18.01
N LEU A 150 -21.68 2.53 17.16
CA LEU A 150 -21.61 3.14 15.84
C LEU A 150 -21.40 2.13 14.71
N GLY A 151 -20.79 0.99 15.01
CA GLY A 151 -20.49 -0.04 14.01
C GLY A 151 -20.15 -1.36 14.67
N ILE A 152 -20.33 -2.44 13.90
CA ILE A 152 -20.10 -3.82 14.34
C ILE A 152 -19.38 -4.62 13.28
N THR A 153 -18.43 -5.44 13.69
CA THR A 153 -17.81 -6.45 12.83
C THR A 153 -17.56 -7.75 13.62
N ALA A 154 -17.66 -8.89 12.94
CA ALA A 154 -17.26 -10.17 13.52
C ALA A 154 -15.73 -10.29 13.57
N THR A 155 -15.20 -11.06 14.52
CA THR A 155 -13.75 -11.23 14.68
C THR A 155 -13.15 -12.28 13.74
N ASP A 156 -13.84 -13.40 13.50
CA ASP A 156 -13.29 -14.50 12.68
C ASP A 156 -14.32 -15.24 11.82
N GLY A 157 -15.58 -14.91 11.95
CA GLY A 157 -16.66 -15.54 11.17
C GLY A 157 -17.10 -16.95 11.66
N THR A 158 -16.51 -17.47 12.74
CA THR A 158 -16.85 -18.79 13.32
C THR A 158 -17.39 -18.66 14.74
N ASN A 159 -16.75 -17.88 15.58
CA ASN A 159 -17.18 -17.62 16.93
C ASN A 159 -18.13 -16.41 16.99
N GLU A 160 -19.13 -16.46 17.86
CA GLU A 160 -20.03 -15.32 18.08
C GLU A 160 -19.32 -14.25 18.93
N LYS A 161 -18.25 -13.66 18.35
CA LYS A 161 -17.43 -12.62 18.95
C LYS A 161 -17.35 -11.42 18.00
N PHE A 162 -17.51 -10.23 18.54
CA PHE A 162 -17.65 -8.98 17.78
C PHE A 162 -16.66 -7.93 18.27
N ILE A 163 -16.29 -7.04 17.36
CA ILE A 163 -15.70 -5.74 17.69
C ILE A 163 -16.81 -4.71 17.49
N ILE A 164 -17.07 -3.91 18.54
CA ILE A 164 -18.05 -2.83 18.53
C ILE A 164 -17.31 -1.50 18.60
N MET A 165 -17.55 -0.63 17.65
CA MET A 165 -17.09 0.76 17.67
C MET A 165 -18.10 1.63 18.42
N HIS A 166 -17.63 2.45 19.34
CA HIS A 166 -18.47 3.32 20.14
C HIS A 166 -17.73 4.62 20.55
N TYR A 167 -18.45 5.58 21.11
CA TYR A 167 -17.83 6.79 21.62
C TYR A 167 -17.09 6.53 22.94
N ALA A 168 -15.82 6.93 23.02
CA ALA A 168 -15.07 6.91 24.29
C ALA A 168 -15.61 8.00 25.26
N ASP A 169 -15.87 9.19 24.70
CA ASP A 169 -16.47 10.32 25.39
C ASP A 169 -17.27 11.14 24.37
N LYS A 170 -18.50 11.56 24.72
CA LYS A 170 -19.32 12.41 23.85
C LYS A 170 -18.67 13.76 23.53
N SER A 171 -17.74 14.22 24.36
CA SER A 171 -16.99 15.48 24.21
C SER A 171 -15.68 15.34 23.45
N ASN A 172 -15.16 14.10 23.24
CA ASN A 172 -13.83 13.88 22.67
C ASN A 172 -13.90 13.16 21.32
N ALA A 173 -14.18 13.93 20.27
CA ALA A 173 -14.22 13.41 18.89
C ALA A 173 -12.86 12.89 18.35
N GLY A 174 -11.76 13.09 19.11
CA GLY A 174 -10.41 12.69 18.72
C GLY A 174 -10.02 11.26 19.07
N THR A 175 -10.84 10.53 19.85
CA THR A 175 -10.52 9.17 20.27
C THR A 175 -11.72 8.25 20.05
N LEU A 176 -11.49 7.19 19.28
CA LEU A 176 -12.47 6.13 19.02
C LEU A 176 -12.25 5.01 20.03
N ALA A 177 -13.31 4.54 20.63
CA ALA A 177 -13.29 3.39 21.55
C ALA A 177 -13.85 2.14 20.87
N PHE A 178 -13.28 1.01 21.21
CA PHE A 178 -13.66 -0.29 20.70
C PHE A 178 -13.76 -1.29 21.84
N SER A 179 -14.80 -2.10 21.80
CA SER A 179 -14.99 -3.22 22.72
C SER A 179 -15.04 -4.53 21.97
N VAL A 180 -14.29 -5.52 22.42
CA VAL A 180 -14.38 -6.90 21.92
C VAL A 180 -15.36 -7.65 22.83
N VAL A 181 -16.42 -8.18 22.25
CA VAL A 181 -17.58 -8.70 23.00
C VAL A 181 -17.93 -10.10 22.50
N ASP A 182 -18.05 -11.05 23.41
CA ASP A 182 -18.64 -12.36 23.12
C ASP A 182 -20.17 -12.27 23.19
N TRP A 183 -20.86 -13.05 22.37
CA TRP A 183 -22.34 -13.09 22.34
C TRP A 183 -22.92 -13.40 23.73
N LYS A 184 -23.75 -12.48 24.21
CA LYS A 184 -24.37 -12.54 25.54
C LYS A 184 -23.43 -12.49 26.74
N ALA A 185 -22.19 -12.03 26.57
CA ALA A 185 -21.30 -11.79 27.70
C ALA A 185 -21.72 -10.54 28.49
N ALA A 186 -21.59 -10.57 29.81
CA ALA A 186 -21.94 -9.42 30.67
C ALA A 186 -20.96 -8.26 30.51
N GLU A 187 -19.71 -8.54 30.12
CA GLU A 187 -18.63 -7.57 30.00
C GLU A 187 -17.85 -7.73 28.69
N ALA A 188 -17.16 -6.69 28.27
CA ALA A 188 -16.24 -6.76 27.18
C ALA A 188 -15.01 -7.62 27.53
N ALA A 189 -14.63 -8.54 26.64
CA ALA A 189 -13.42 -9.35 26.78
C ALA A 189 -12.16 -8.49 26.77
N SER A 190 -12.13 -7.45 25.92
CA SER A 190 -11.08 -6.44 25.89
C SER A 190 -11.60 -5.11 25.33
N THR A 191 -10.88 -4.02 25.62
CA THR A 191 -11.16 -2.69 25.07
C THR A 191 -9.87 -2.06 24.56
N PHE A 192 -9.98 -1.26 23.50
CA PHE A 192 -8.86 -0.49 22.98
C PHE A 192 -9.33 0.84 22.39
N THR A 193 -8.40 1.73 22.10
CA THR A 193 -8.70 3.02 21.50
C THR A 193 -7.88 3.24 20.23
N VAL A 194 -8.43 4.01 19.30
CA VAL A 194 -7.73 4.46 18.10
C VAL A 194 -7.68 5.98 18.12
N THR A 195 -6.48 6.53 18.00
CA THR A 195 -6.28 7.97 17.97
C THR A 195 -6.67 8.52 16.61
N ASN A 196 -7.54 9.50 16.59
CA ASN A 196 -7.97 10.19 15.37
C ASN A 196 -7.13 11.47 15.13
N SER A 197 -5.88 11.51 15.55
CA SER A 197 -5.02 12.67 15.39
C SER A 197 -4.72 12.94 13.91
N GLY A 198 -5.16 14.09 13.42
CA GLY A 198 -4.94 14.53 12.04
C GLY A 198 -6.16 14.44 11.12
N PHE A 199 -7.27 13.91 11.59
CA PHE A 199 -8.51 13.80 10.82
C PHE A 199 -9.55 14.78 11.34
N GLY A 200 -9.57 16.00 11.00
CA GLY A 200 -10.42 17.12 11.42
C GLY A 200 -11.71 16.79 12.21
N TYR A 201 -12.12 17.68 13.04
CA TYR A 201 -13.21 17.57 14.04
C TYR A 201 -14.62 17.29 13.49
N THR A 202 -14.80 17.19 12.18
CA THR A 202 -16.11 17.04 11.53
C THR A 202 -16.35 15.64 10.98
N THR A 203 -15.51 14.66 11.35
CA THR A 203 -15.58 13.31 10.81
C THR A 203 -16.71 12.53 11.49
N ARG A 204 -17.67 12.04 10.71
CA ARG A 204 -18.67 11.08 11.16
C ARG A 204 -18.11 9.67 11.02
N LEU A 205 -18.29 8.88 12.04
CA LEU A 205 -18.00 7.46 12.03
C LEU A 205 -19.23 6.72 11.51
N GLN A 206 -19.01 5.79 10.58
CA GLN A 206 -20.12 5.09 9.94
C GLN A 206 -20.12 3.58 10.23
N ASP A 207 -19.04 2.88 9.92
CA ASP A 207 -19.00 1.44 10.05
C ASP A 207 -17.56 0.94 10.22
N ILE A 208 -17.42 -0.33 10.58
CA ILE A 208 -16.13 -1.00 10.73
C ILE A 208 -16.14 -2.37 10.07
N TYR A 209 -14.97 -2.78 9.60
CA TYR A 209 -14.74 -4.14 9.13
C TYR A 209 -13.40 -4.65 9.65
N TYR A 210 -13.41 -5.84 10.24
CA TYR A 210 -12.20 -6.52 10.71
C TYR A 210 -11.84 -7.69 9.82
N HIS A 211 -10.57 -7.78 9.47
CA HIS A 211 -10.00 -8.93 8.78
C HIS A 211 -8.80 -9.45 9.55
N THR A 212 -8.76 -10.76 9.78
CA THR A 212 -7.72 -11.41 10.62
C THR A 212 -6.29 -11.17 10.13
N SER A 213 -6.11 -11.01 8.81
CA SER A 213 -4.79 -10.76 8.19
C SER A 213 -4.45 -9.28 8.01
N PHE A 214 -5.44 -8.39 7.91
CA PHE A 214 -5.24 -6.99 7.51
C PHE A 214 -5.59 -5.98 8.59
N GLY A 215 -6.13 -6.43 9.71
CA GLY A 215 -6.50 -5.56 10.81
C GLY A 215 -7.90 -4.96 10.67
N LEU A 216 -8.08 -3.78 11.26
CA LEU A 216 -9.36 -3.10 11.38
C LEU A 216 -9.46 -1.94 10.38
N PHE A 217 -10.53 -1.93 9.60
CA PHE A 217 -10.93 -0.84 8.72
C PHE A 217 -12.03 -0.03 9.40
N ILE A 218 -11.88 1.28 9.48
CA ILE A 218 -12.83 2.20 10.10
C ILE A 218 -13.30 3.17 9.03
N LEU A 219 -14.59 3.13 8.73
CA LEU A 219 -15.21 3.98 7.75
C LEU A 219 -15.63 5.30 8.38
N THR A 220 -15.22 6.39 7.75
CA THR A 220 -15.57 7.74 8.18
C THR A 220 -16.02 8.57 6.99
N ASN A 221 -16.95 9.48 7.19
CA ASN A 221 -17.27 10.50 6.20
C ASN A 221 -17.15 11.90 6.79
N ASN A 222 -17.03 12.89 5.94
CA ASN A 222 -17.06 14.28 6.34
C ASN A 222 -18.50 14.79 6.29
N THR A 223 -18.89 15.64 7.24
CA THR A 223 -20.27 16.08 7.39
C THR A 223 -20.92 16.62 6.12
N PHE A 224 -22.10 16.11 5.79
CA PHE A 224 -23.21 16.58 4.94
C PHE A 224 -22.96 17.24 3.57
N SER A 225 -21.79 17.77 3.26
CA SER A 225 -21.60 18.56 2.04
C SER A 225 -20.40 18.18 1.19
N THR A 226 -19.67 17.14 1.55
CA THR A 226 -18.42 16.82 0.87
C THR A 226 -18.42 15.41 0.30
N LEU A 227 -17.86 15.31 -0.91
CA LEU A 227 -17.55 14.05 -1.59
C LEU A 227 -16.36 13.32 -0.95
N GLN A 228 -15.91 13.76 0.24
CA GLN A 228 -14.71 13.24 0.90
C GLN A 228 -15.09 12.22 1.97
N ASN A 229 -14.70 10.99 1.72
CA ASN A 229 -14.83 9.88 2.64
C ASN A 229 -13.45 9.30 2.92
N ARG A 230 -13.29 8.65 4.07
CA ARG A 230 -12.02 8.04 4.46
C ARG A 230 -12.23 6.66 5.05
N ILE A 231 -11.29 5.78 4.79
CA ILE A 231 -11.16 4.50 5.47
C ILE A 231 -9.83 4.53 6.21
N LEU A 232 -9.89 4.46 7.53
CA LEU A 232 -8.70 4.31 8.38
C LEU A 232 -8.37 2.83 8.46
N VAL A 233 -7.11 2.48 8.25
CA VAL A 233 -6.62 1.12 8.42
C VAL A 233 -5.75 1.07 9.66
N VAL A 234 -6.09 0.18 10.59
CA VAL A 234 -5.40 0.00 11.86
C VAL A 234 -4.82 -1.41 11.92
N ASP A 235 -3.52 -1.51 12.17
CA ASP A 235 -2.83 -2.80 12.36
C ASP A 235 -3.21 -3.38 13.73
N TYR A 236 -4.46 -3.81 13.82
CA TYR A 236 -5.05 -4.43 15.01
C TYR A 236 -5.25 -5.91 14.76
N HIS A 237 -4.67 -6.72 15.61
CA HIS A 237 -4.90 -8.16 15.65
C HIS A 237 -5.43 -8.51 17.03
N LEU A 238 -6.42 -9.42 17.09
CA LEU A 238 -7.03 -9.88 18.32
C LEU A 238 -5.97 -10.43 19.28
N THR A 239 -5.54 -9.61 20.20
CA THR A 239 -4.60 -9.94 21.27
C THR A 239 -5.21 -9.45 22.58
N ASP A 240 -4.76 -9.95 23.74
CA ASP A 240 -5.24 -9.54 25.07
C ASP A 240 -4.82 -8.10 25.45
N ASP A 241 -5.14 -7.15 24.60
CA ASP A 241 -4.67 -5.77 24.65
C ASP A 241 -5.66 -4.85 25.39
N LYS A 242 -5.97 -5.14 26.65
CA LYS A 242 -6.77 -4.22 27.47
C LYS A 242 -6.12 -2.84 27.53
N GLY A 243 -6.85 -1.82 27.08
CA GLY A 243 -6.45 -0.41 27.18
C GLY A 243 -5.39 0.07 26.21
N LYS A 244 -4.98 -0.73 25.21
CA LYS A 244 -4.02 -0.28 24.20
C LYS A 244 -4.56 0.87 23.36
N LYS A 245 -3.62 1.72 22.91
CA LYS A 245 -3.87 2.82 21.98
C LYS A 245 -3.23 2.50 20.65
N TYR A 246 -4.00 2.62 19.57
CA TYR A 246 -3.55 2.43 18.20
C TYR A 246 -3.58 3.73 17.43
N THR A 247 -2.71 3.82 16.43
CA THR A 247 -2.74 4.88 15.41
C THR A 247 -2.97 4.22 14.06
N PRO A 248 -3.80 4.79 13.19
CA PRO A 248 -3.96 4.24 11.85
C PRO A 248 -2.61 4.13 11.12
N CYS A 249 -2.33 2.98 10.55
CA CYS A 249 -1.13 2.77 9.73
C CYS A 249 -1.32 3.32 8.31
N SER A 250 -2.56 3.39 7.83
CA SER A 250 -2.88 4.08 6.58
C SER A 250 -4.27 4.68 6.57
N VAL A 251 -4.49 5.61 5.65
CA VAL A 251 -5.76 6.26 5.37
C VAL A 251 -6.04 6.21 3.89
N ILE A 252 -7.19 5.69 3.52
CA ILE A 252 -7.68 5.68 2.15
C ILE A 252 -8.68 6.82 2.00
N ASN A 253 -8.33 7.86 1.24
CA ASN A 253 -9.27 8.90 0.84
C ASN A 253 -10.11 8.37 -0.32
N VAL A 254 -11.40 8.24 -0.12
CA VAL A 254 -12.34 7.78 -1.14
C VAL A 254 -13.04 9.00 -1.71
N ASN A 255 -12.63 9.40 -2.90
CA ASN A 255 -13.13 10.59 -3.57
C ASN A 255 -13.95 10.21 -4.80
N LYS A 256 -15.13 10.78 -4.91
CA LYS A 256 -15.96 10.67 -6.10
C LYS A 256 -16.29 12.08 -6.57
N THR A 257 -15.96 12.40 -7.81
CA THR A 257 -16.15 13.72 -8.41
C THR A 257 -17.01 13.63 -9.66
N GLY A 258 -17.66 14.74 -10.03
CA GLY A 258 -18.30 14.96 -11.32
C GLY A 258 -19.80 14.67 -11.35
N GLU A 259 -20.24 13.46 -11.09
CA GLU A 259 -21.63 13.03 -11.27
C GLU A 259 -22.53 13.20 -10.04
N TYR A 260 -21.94 13.56 -8.88
CA TYR A 260 -22.62 13.55 -7.60
C TYR A 260 -22.55 14.89 -6.89
N LYS A 261 -23.67 15.27 -6.27
CA LYS A 261 -23.74 16.33 -5.27
C LYS A 261 -23.32 15.83 -3.88
N GLN A 262 -23.63 14.57 -3.60
CA GLN A 262 -23.32 13.92 -2.34
C GLN A 262 -22.96 12.44 -2.59
N TYR A 263 -21.91 11.98 -1.94
CA TYR A 263 -21.48 10.60 -1.95
C TYR A 263 -20.97 10.24 -0.56
N ASN A 264 -21.83 9.63 0.26
CA ASN A 264 -21.51 9.27 1.63
C ASN A 264 -21.35 7.76 1.74
N LEU A 265 -20.18 7.32 2.14
CA LEU A 265 -19.94 5.92 2.49
C LEU A 265 -20.62 5.62 3.83
N GLU A 266 -21.41 4.57 3.88
CA GLU A 266 -22.17 4.19 5.06
C GLU A 266 -21.76 2.83 5.61
N SER A 267 -21.29 1.92 4.77
CA SER A 267 -20.86 0.60 5.24
C SER A 267 -19.77 -0.01 4.38
N ILE A 268 -19.02 -0.95 4.97
CA ILE A 268 -17.85 -1.58 4.39
C ILE A 268 -17.81 -3.08 4.71
N CYS A 269 -17.45 -3.89 3.72
CA CYS A 269 -17.07 -5.28 3.90
C CYS A 269 -16.03 -5.70 2.87
N MET A 270 -15.58 -6.94 2.90
CA MET A 270 -14.65 -7.49 1.92
C MET A 270 -15.26 -8.70 1.21
N LYS A 271 -15.14 -8.74 -0.12
CA LYS A 271 -15.47 -9.90 -0.94
C LYS A 271 -14.27 -10.29 -1.79
N ALA A 272 -13.86 -11.52 -1.69
CA ALA A 272 -12.59 -11.98 -2.25
C ALA A 272 -11.45 -11.06 -1.75
N ASN A 273 -10.81 -10.32 -2.64
CA ASN A 273 -9.70 -9.43 -2.30
C ASN A 273 -10.03 -7.95 -2.52
N HIS A 274 -11.32 -7.57 -2.50
CA HIS A 274 -11.77 -6.20 -2.76
C HIS A 274 -12.59 -5.66 -1.60
N LEU A 275 -12.38 -4.39 -1.26
CA LEU A 275 -13.28 -3.67 -0.38
C LEU A 275 -14.55 -3.32 -1.13
N VAL A 276 -15.68 -3.77 -0.60
CA VAL A 276 -17.02 -3.44 -1.07
C VAL A 276 -17.64 -2.44 -0.12
N LEU A 277 -18.24 -1.42 -0.68
CA LEU A 277 -18.82 -0.28 0.03
C LEU A 277 -20.30 -0.18 -0.29
N ALA A 278 -21.06 0.35 0.63
CA ALA A 278 -22.41 0.84 0.38
C ALA A 278 -22.48 2.34 0.69
N SER A 279 -23.16 3.09 -0.14
CA SER A 279 -23.16 4.56 -0.11
C SER A 279 -24.55 5.13 -0.24
N ASN A 280 -24.84 6.18 0.51
CA ASN A 280 -25.95 7.10 0.27
C ASN A 280 -25.51 8.17 -0.72
N VAL A 281 -26.20 8.29 -1.84
CA VAL A 281 -25.77 9.10 -2.98
C VAL A 281 -26.87 10.07 -3.39
N ILE A 282 -26.48 11.32 -3.72
CA ILE A 282 -27.31 12.28 -4.44
C ILE A 282 -26.56 12.62 -5.73
N THR A 283 -27.18 12.32 -6.85
CA THR A 283 -26.65 12.62 -8.18
C THR A 283 -26.68 14.14 -8.48
N SER A 284 -26.02 14.58 -9.52
CA SER A 284 -25.94 16.00 -9.90
C SER A 284 -27.29 16.62 -10.23
N ASP A 285 -28.25 15.83 -10.71
CA ASP A 285 -29.64 16.23 -10.95
C ASP A 285 -30.51 16.27 -9.68
N GLY A 286 -29.98 15.82 -8.54
CA GLY A 286 -30.66 15.81 -7.25
C GLY A 286 -31.40 14.50 -6.94
N THR A 287 -31.26 13.46 -7.77
CA THR A 287 -31.87 12.16 -7.51
C THR A 287 -31.12 11.44 -6.38
N ALA A 288 -31.86 10.95 -5.38
CA ALA A 288 -31.28 10.13 -4.33
C ALA A 288 -31.21 8.66 -4.81
N GLU A 289 -30.01 8.11 -4.81
CA GLU A 289 -29.73 6.73 -5.22
C GLU A 289 -28.71 6.12 -4.25
N ASP A 290 -29.07 5.01 -3.62
CA ASP A 290 -28.08 4.28 -2.83
C ASP A 290 -27.47 3.18 -3.68
N LYS A 291 -26.16 2.99 -3.52
CA LYS A 291 -25.39 2.09 -4.39
C LYS A 291 -24.40 1.23 -3.61
N PHE A 292 -24.14 0.05 -4.14
CA PHE A 292 -22.88 -0.65 -3.88
C PHE A 292 -21.77 -0.04 -4.73
N SER A 293 -20.55 -0.18 -4.28
CA SER A 293 -19.36 0.15 -5.05
C SER A 293 -18.17 -0.71 -4.62
N VAL A 294 -17.15 -0.76 -5.46
CA VAL A 294 -15.88 -1.46 -5.18
C VAL A 294 -14.75 -0.45 -5.26
N LEU A 295 -13.82 -0.50 -4.33
CA LEU A 295 -12.56 0.19 -4.48
C LEU A 295 -11.65 -0.62 -5.40
N GLU A 296 -11.57 -0.19 -6.65
CA GLU A 296 -10.57 -0.73 -7.57
C GLU A 296 -9.15 -0.27 -7.18
N GLY A 297 -8.18 -1.11 -7.54
CA GLY A 297 -6.79 -0.82 -7.27
C GLY A 297 -6.33 -1.14 -5.86
N ILE A 298 -7.22 -1.66 -4.99
CA ILE A 298 -6.85 -2.19 -3.68
C ILE A 298 -7.10 -3.68 -3.69
N THR A 299 -6.03 -4.46 -3.62
CA THR A 299 -6.10 -5.92 -3.55
C THR A 299 -5.33 -6.42 -2.34
N TYR A 300 -5.78 -7.53 -1.77
CA TYR A 300 -5.19 -8.13 -0.59
C TYR A 300 -4.62 -9.50 -0.93
N SER A 301 -3.39 -9.71 -0.53
CA SER A 301 -2.69 -10.98 -0.73
C SER A 301 -1.96 -11.37 0.55
N GLY A 302 -2.33 -12.48 1.15
CA GLY A 302 -1.73 -12.95 2.40
C GLY A 302 -1.95 -11.98 3.57
N LYS A 303 -0.87 -11.35 4.06
CA LYS A 303 -0.91 -10.37 5.18
C LYS A 303 -0.70 -8.93 4.73
N THR A 304 -0.69 -8.68 3.43
CA THR A 304 -0.35 -7.38 2.85
C THR A 304 -1.45 -6.91 1.93
N TYR A 305 -1.86 -5.68 2.04
CA TYR A 305 -2.72 -5.05 1.05
C TYR A 305 -1.87 -4.27 0.04
N THR A 306 -2.32 -4.26 -1.21
CA THR A 306 -1.60 -3.63 -2.32
C THR A 306 -2.50 -2.64 -3.04
N PHE A 307 -1.86 -1.58 -3.56
CA PHE A 307 -2.52 -0.53 -4.32
C PHE A 307 -2.06 -0.57 -5.77
N ALA A 308 -2.99 -0.42 -6.69
CA ALA A 308 -2.62 -0.19 -8.08
C ALA A 308 -1.93 1.17 -8.22
N CYS A 309 -0.78 1.18 -8.88
CA CYS A 309 0.03 2.37 -9.04
C CYS A 309 0.29 2.63 -10.53
N GLY A 310 -0.08 3.82 -11.01
CA GLY A 310 0.21 4.24 -12.37
C GLY A 310 1.71 4.41 -12.58
N PHE A 311 2.17 4.09 -13.80
CA PHE A 311 3.58 4.11 -14.18
C PHE A 311 3.75 4.90 -15.49
N LYS A 312 4.52 5.98 -15.44
CA LYS A 312 4.76 6.84 -16.60
C LYS A 312 6.13 6.53 -17.18
N ALA A 313 6.18 6.21 -18.48
CA ALA A 313 7.42 6.02 -19.20
C ALA A 313 8.18 7.33 -19.38
N GLY A 314 9.50 7.25 -19.26
CA GLY A 314 10.46 8.30 -19.55
C GLY A 314 11.42 7.92 -20.69
N ALA A 315 12.66 8.37 -20.60
CA ALA A 315 13.70 8.14 -21.58
C ALA A 315 14.02 6.65 -21.76
N ARG A 316 14.15 6.21 -22.99
CA ARG A 316 14.59 4.88 -23.34
C ARG A 316 16.10 4.74 -23.15
N VAL A 317 16.53 3.61 -22.58
CA VAL A 317 17.95 3.24 -22.48
C VAL A 317 18.26 2.19 -23.56
N PRO A 318 18.91 2.56 -24.65
CA PRO A 318 19.14 1.68 -25.81
C PRO A 318 20.11 0.55 -25.46
N THR A 319 20.14 -0.50 -26.28
CA THR A 319 21.10 -1.61 -26.15
C THR A 319 22.54 -1.17 -26.36
N ARG A 320 22.76 -0.06 -27.07
CA ARG A 320 24.08 0.58 -27.25
C ARG A 320 24.04 1.99 -26.70
N VAL A 321 24.16 2.11 -25.38
CA VAL A 321 24.43 3.41 -24.72
C VAL A 321 25.84 3.86 -25.06
N ASP A 322 26.83 2.98 -24.89
CA ASP A 322 28.17 3.12 -25.45
C ASP A 322 28.20 2.47 -26.85
N PRO A 323 28.63 3.18 -27.90
CA PRO A 323 28.63 2.65 -29.25
C PRO A 323 29.46 1.38 -29.43
N ASN A 324 30.47 1.18 -28.60
CA ASN A 324 31.38 0.03 -28.69
C ASN A 324 30.83 -1.24 -28.03
N TYR A 325 29.82 -1.10 -27.15
CA TYR A 325 29.35 -2.22 -26.32
C TYR A 325 27.82 -2.38 -26.42
N ALA A 326 27.39 -3.57 -26.78
CA ALA A 326 25.99 -3.95 -26.73
C ALA A 326 25.65 -4.52 -25.35
N THR A 327 24.66 -3.93 -24.69
CA THR A 327 24.18 -4.31 -23.34
C THR A 327 22.69 -4.61 -23.38
N THR A 328 22.24 -5.64 -22.70
CA THR A 328 20.87 -6.16 -22.83
C THR A 328 20.02 -6.02 -21.57
N ASN A 329 20.65 -5.80 -20.41
CA ASN A 329 19.98 -5.76 -19.12
C ASN A 329 20.26 -4.43 -18.41
N LEU A 330 19.20 -3.71 -18.05
CA LEU A 330 19.26 -2.49 -17.26
C LEU A 330 19.13 -2.87 -15.78
N GLY A 331 20.25 -2.85 -15.03
CA GLY A 331 20.33 -3.48 -13.72
C GLY A 331 19.97 -2.57 -12.55
N CYS A 332 20.40 -1.30 -12.55
CA CYS A 332 20.19 -0.43 -11.39
C CYS A 332 20.17 1.06 -11.72
N VAL A 333 19.63 1.85 -10.79
CA VAL A 333 19.56 3.31 -10.86
C VAL A 333 19.91 3.95 -9.51
N SER A 334 20.57 5.09 -9.54
CA SER A 334 20.74 5.97 -8.39
C SER A 334 20.88 7.43 -8.81
N PHE A 335 20.44 8.34 -7.98
CA PHE A 335 20.55 9.77 -8.24
C PHE A 335 21.82 10.36 -7.64
N LYS A 336 22.48 11.22 -8.43
CA LYS A 336 23.45 12.18 -7.95
C LYS A 336 22.86 13.58 -8.13
N GLY A 337 22.38 14.16 -7.03
CA GLY A 337 21.52 15.35 -7.10
C GLY A 337 20.22 15.02 -7.85
N SER A 338 19.95 15.76 -8.92
CA SER A 338 18.78 15.57 -9.79
C SER A 338 18.98 14.64 -10.98
N ILE A 339 20.21 14.16 -11.17
CA ILE A 339 20.56 13.38 -12.35
C ILE A 339 20.59 11.90 -11.99
N PRO A 340 19.74 11.06 -12.63
CA PRO A 340 19.81 9.61 -12.47
C PRO A 340 20.97 9.04 -13.29
N TYR A 341 21.76 8.23 -12.62
CA TYR A 341 22.78 7.37 -13.19
C TYR A 341 22.25 5.93 -13.19
N PHE A 342 22.63 5.17 -14.19
CA PHE A 342 22.21 3.77 -14.33
C PHE A 342 23.40 2.90 -14.77
N ILE A 343 23.28 1.60 -14.55
CA ILE A 343 24.16 0.61 -15.15
C ILE A 343 23.34 -0.28 -16.06
N LYS A 344 23.79 -0.38 -17.31
CA LYS A 344 23.27 -1.36 -18.28
C LYS A 344 24.36 -2.35 -18.66
N GLN A 345 24.05 -3.63 -18.67
CA GLN A 345 25.04 -4.70 -18.69
C GLN A 345 24.73 -5.80 -19.69
N SER A 346 25.74 -6.61 -20.03
CA SER A 346 25.62 -7.81 -20.84
C SER A 346 26.31 -8.98 -20.15
N LYS A 347 25.52 -9.99 -19.75
CA LYS A 347 25.98 -11.31 -19.22
C LYS A 347 27.14 -11.21 -18.21
N ASP A 348 27.10 -10.29 -17.29
CA ASP A 348 28.11 -10.08 -16.24
C ASP A 348 29.52 -9.76 -16.74
N THR A 349 29.68 -9.44 -18.04
CA THR A 349 31.00 -9.17 -18.64
C THR A 349 31.26 -7.71 -18.91
N VAL A 350 30.27 -7.01 -19.41
CA VAL A 350 30.35 -5.57 -19.71
C VAL A 350 29.23 -4.83 -18.97
N GLY A 351 29.59 -3.84 -18.19
CA GLY A 351 28.65 -2.92 -17.57
C GLY A 351 28.94 -1.48 -18.01
N VAL A 352 27.97 -0.78 -18.58
CA VAL A 352 28.06 0.62 -18.97
C VAL A 352 27.39 1.47 -17.91
N LEU A 353 28.17 2.28 -17.20
CA LEU A 353 27.65 3.38 -16.38
C LEU A 353 27.27 4.52 -17.31
N GLY A 354 26.03 4.99 -17.23
CA GLY A 354 25.53 6.13 -17.95
C GLY A 354 24.61 7.00 -17.10
N TYR A 355 24.18 8.12 -17.66
CA TYR A 355 23.19 9.00 -17.02
C TYR A 355 22.21 9.59 -18.02
N CYS A 356 21.07 10.13 -17.53
CA CYS A 356 20.10 10.82 -18.36
C CYS A 356 19.55 12.05 -17.61
N SER A 357 19.97 13.25 -17.97
CA SER A 357 19.60 14.48 -17.24
C SER A 357 18.11 14.81 -17.31
N ASP A 358 17.43 14.43 -18.40
CA ASP A 358 16.00 14.62 -18.61
C ASP A 358 15.30 13.27 -18.78
N TYR A 359 15.42 12.43 -17.77
CA TYR A 359 15.01 11.02 -17.80
C TYR A 359 13.50 10.81 -17.99
N MET A 360 12.66 11.82 -17.73
CA MET A 360 11.21 11.73 -17.96
C MET A 360 10.78 12.21 -19.35
N ASN A 361 11.70 12.72 -20.15
CA ASN A 361 11.48 13.05 -21.55
C ASN A 361 11.78 11.83 -22.43
N THR A 362 10.77 11.29 -23.09
CA THR A 362 10.90 10.09 -23.93
C THR A 362 11.85 10.26 -25.11
N ALA A 363 12.10 11.51 -25.55
CA ALA A 363 13.05 11.84 -26.61
C ALA A 363 14.49 12.02 -26.12
N ALA A 364 14.71 12.09 -24.79
CA ALA A 364 16.05 12.27 -24.25
C ALA A 364 16.94 11.05 -24.51
N LYS A 365 18.21 11.31 -24.74
CA LYS A 365 19.21 10.27 -25.02
C LYS A 365 20.13 10.11 -23.80
N PRO A 366 20.22 8.91 -23.21
CA PRO A 366 21.20 8.62 -22.18
C PRO A 366 22.63 8.78 -22.71
N ILE A 367 23.51 9.27 -21.83
CA ILE A 367 24.91 9.54 -22.13
C ILE A 367 25.78 8.52 -21.39
N PRO A 368 26.72 7.83 -22.06
CA PRO A 368 27.65 6.93 -21.39
C PRO A 368 28.69 7.74 -20.61
N VAL A 369 29.08 7.24 -19.43
CA VAL A 369 30.22 7.77 -18.65
C VAL A 369 31.45 6.91 -18.91
N ILE A 370 31.31 5.59 -18.69
CA ILE A 370 32.39 4.61 -18.86
C ILE A 370 31.82 3.21 -19.03
N ALA A 371 32.54 2.38 -19.78
CA ALA A 371 32.28 0.95 -19.88
C ALA A 371 33.33 0.16 -19.06
N HIS A 372 32.88 -0.78 -18.25
CA HIS A 372 33.69 -1.73 -17.53
C HIS A 372 33.58 -3.11 -18.22
N THR A 373 34.68 -3.61 -18.78
CA THR A 373 34.67 -4.76 -19.70
C THR A 373 35.14 -6.08 -19.07
N ASN A 374 35.64 -6.08 -17.87
CA ASN A 374 36.29 -7.23 -17.23
C ASN A 374 35.43 -7.88 -16.15
N GLY A 375 34.11 -7.77 -16.25
CA GLY A 375 33.19 -8.33 -15.24
C GLY A 375 33.24 -7.62 -13.88
N LEU A 376 33.82 -6.42 -13.81
CA LEU A 376 33.96 -5.69 -12.55
C LEU A 376 32.62 -5.48 -11.84
N LEU A 377 31.61 -5.09 -12.61
CA LEU A 377 30.29 -4.76 -12.08
C LEU A 377 29.36 -5.99 -11.94
N GLY A 378 29.79 -7.15 -12.44
CA GLY A 378 28.99 -8.37 -12.37
C GLY A 378 27.58 -8.17 -12.88
N HIS A 379 26.59 -8.63 -12.12
CA HIS A 379 25.16 -8.47 -12.47
C HIS A 379 24.57 -7.09 -12.07
N ALA A 380 25.31 -6.21 -11.38
CA ALA A 380 24.91 -4.84 -11.00
C ALA A 380 23.46 -4.70 -10.50
N ASN A 381 23.07 -5.54 -9.53
CA ASN A 381 21.69 -5.66 -9.08
C ASN A 381 21.15 -4.45 -8.31
N GLY A 382 22.02 -3.64 -7.72
CA GLY A 382 21.63 -2.45 -6.97
C GLY A 382 22.76 -1.42 -6.90
N MET A 383 22.40 -0.16 -6.83
CA MET A 383 23.35 0.95 -6.78
C MET A 383 22.85 2.05 -5.85
N SER A 384 23.76 2.62 -5.05
CA SER A 384 23.47 3.79 -4.22
C SER A 384 24.57 4.82 -4.30
N CYS A 385 24.21 6.10 -4.42
CA CYS A 385 25.13 7.22 -4.47
C CYS A 385 25.35 7.80 -3.06
N PHE A 386 26.62 7.85 -2.61
CA PHE A 386 26.99 8.45 -1.34
C PHE A 386 28.44 8.97 -1.38
N ASP A 387 28.70 10.11 -0.79
CA ASP A 387 30.04 10.73 -0.66
C ASP A 387 30.86 10.72 -1.97
N ASN A 388 30.23 11.20 -3.06
CA ASN A 388 30.80 11.22 -4.42
C ASN A 388 31.17 9.83 -5.00
N ARG A 389 30.59 8.76 -4.48
CA ARG A 389 30.75 7.39 -4.97
C ARG A 389 29.41 6.75 -5.29
N PHE A 390 29.42 5.93 -6.32
CA PHE A 390 28.38 4.93 -6.52
C PHE A 390 28.85 3.60 -5.92
N TYR A 391 28.10 3.06 -4.99
CA TYR A 391 28.29 1.73 -4.45
C TYR A 391 27.37 0.77 -5.21
N VAL A 392 27.96 -0.21 -5.89
CA VAL A 392 27.27 -1.13 -6.79
C VAL A 392 27.39 -2.54 -6.25
N VAL A 393 26.28 -3.25 -6.10
CA VAL A 393 26.27 -4.69 -5.82
C VAL A 393 26.69 -5.42 -7.09
N ALA A 394 27.91 -5.94 -7.10
CA ALA A 394 28.55 -6.52 -8.28
C ALA A 394 28.62 -8.06 -8.25
N GLY A 395 28.01 -8.69 -7.26
CA GLY A 395 27.99 -10.14 -7.07
C GLY A 395 27.55 -10.53 -5.67
N ASP A 396 27.55 -11.80 -5.37
CA ASP A 396 26.98 -12.36 -4.15
C ASP A 396 27.39 -11.66 -2.86
N ASN A 397 28.67 -11.41 -2.67
CA ASN A 397 29.20 -10.69 -1.52
C ASN A 397 30.15 -9.55 -1.92
N LYS A 398 30.01 -9.04 -3.14
CA LYS A 398 30.90 -8.04 -3.72
C LYS A 398 30.20 -6.71 -3.92
N VAL A 399 30.80 -5.63 -3.42
CA VAL A 399 30.36 -4.25 -3.69
C VAL A 399 31.53 -3.46 -4.29
N VAL A 400 31.27 -2.77 -5.39
CA VAL A 400 32.26 -1.93 -6.08
C VAL A 400 31.91 -0.47 -5.83
N ALA A 401 32.90 0.32 -5.41
CA ALA A 401 32.76 1.76 -5.32
C ALA A 401 33.36 2.42 -6.57
N LEU A 402 32.54 3.21 -7.25
CA LEU A 402 32.91 3.97 -8.44
C LEU A 402 32.89 5.47 -8.10
N ASN A 403 33.85 6.22 -8.64
CA ASN A 403 33.82 7.68 -8.56
C ASN A 403 32.61 8.25 -9.32
N CYS A 404 31.80 9.09 -8.71
CA CYS A 404 30.58 9.63 -9.32
C CYS A 404 30.82 10.54 -10.53
N ASN A 405 32.02 11.10 -10.73
CA ASN A 405 32.32 11.99 -11.85
C ASN A 405 32.93 11.24 -13.02
N SER A 406 33.90 10.37 -12.75
CA SER A 406 34.65 9.65 -13.79
C SER A 406 34.13 8.24 -14.04
N GLY A 407 33.30 7.70 -13.16
CA GLY A 407 32.88 6.30 -13.18
C GLY A 407 33.98 5.30 -12.88
N LYS A 408 35.23 5.72 -12.67
CA LYS A 408 36.36 4.82 -12.40
C LYS A 408 36.22 4.10 -11.06
N GLU A 409 36.68 2.88 -11.02
CA GLU A 409 36.80 2.10 -9.79
C GLU A 409 37.70 2.83 -8.77
N GLU A 410 37.22 2.95 -7.54
CA GLU A 410 37.99 3.44 -6.39
C GLU A 410 38.25 2.33 -5.37
N ALA A 411 37.30 1.38 -5.24
CA ALA A 411 37.46 0.26 -4.32
C ALA A 411 36.58 -0.92 -4.71
N VAL A 412 37.06 -2.12 -4.36
CA VAL A 412 36.26 -3.35 -4.36
C VAL A 412 36.20 -3.88 -2.94
N TYR A 413 35.00 -4.09 -2.44
CA TYR A 413 34.73 -4.63 -1.12
C TYR A 413 34.23 -6.06 -1.22
N THR A 414 34.81 -6.96 -0.42
CA THR A 414 34.30 -8.32 -0.21
C THR A 414 33.59 -8.36 1.14
N ILE A 415 32.28 -8.41 1.12
CA ILE A 415 31.46 -8.36 2.34
C ILE A 415 31.46 -9.71 3.05
N THR A 416 31.63 -9.69 4.36
CA THR A 416 31.54 -10.90 5.18
C THR A 416 30.18 -10.95 5.92
N PRO A 417 29.60 -12.15 6.13
CA PRO A 417 30.09 -13.49 5.77
C PRO A 417 30.03 -13.78 4.26
N ALA A 418 30.84 -14.73 3.81
CA ALA A 418 30.93 -15.13 2.39
C ALA A 418 29.66 -15.82 1.87
N SER A 419 28.74 -16.22 2.76
CA SER A 419 27.46 -16.84 2.41
C SER A 419 26.43 -15.83 1.86
N LEU A 420 26.70 -14.54 1.94
CA LEU A 420 25.78 -13.50 1.44
C LEU A 420 25.50 -13.67 -0.06
N ARG A 421 24.25 -13.41 -0.41
CA ARG A 421 23.73 -13.36 -1.79
C ARG A 421 23.10 -12.00 -2.00
N LEU A 422 23.94 -10.97 -2.08
CA LEU A 422 23.51 -9.58 -2.17
C LEU A 422 22.70 -9.34 -3.44
N LYS A 423 21.60 -8.63 -3.29
CA LYS A 423 20.70 -8.20 -4.37
C LYS A 423 20.57 -6.69 -4.46
N ALA A 424 20.67 -5.99 -3.33
CA ALA A 424 20.46 -4.56 -3.33
C ALA A 424 21.28 -3.86 -2.25
N ILE A 425 21.47 -2.57 -2.44
CA ILE A 425 22.16 -1.68 -1.51
C ILE A 425 21.47 -0.32 -1.46
N ASN A 426 21.28 0.20 -0.25
CA ASN A 426 20.91 1.59 -0.07
C ASN A 426 21.78 2.22 1.01
N TYR A 427 22.48 3.29 0.64
CA TYR A 427 23.52 3.90 1.48
C TYR A 427 23.03 5.19 2.11
N PHE A 428 22.65 5.17 3.41
CA PHE A 428 22.20 6.42 4.04
C PHE A 428 21.86 6.26 5.52
N TYR A 429 21.73 5.06 6.02
CA TYR A 429 21.18 4.74 7.35
C TYR A 429 21.95 5.45 8.50
N GLU A 430 23.25 5.54 8.39
CA GLU A 430 24.14 6.34 9.24
C GLU A 430 25.36 6.73 8.40
N THR A 431 26.17 7.67 8.87
CA THR A 431 27.39 8.03 8.16
C THR A 431 28.25 6.80 7.88
N ASN A 432 28.63 6.57 6.63
CA ASN A 432 29.38 5.41 6.14
C ASN A 432 28.70 4.04 6.36
N THR A 433 27.39 4.00 6.48
CA THR A 433 26.62 2.77 6.67
C THR A 433 25.64 2.56 5.53
N ALA A 434 25.51 1.33 5.10
CA ALA A 434 24.53 0.91 4.10
C ALA A 434 23.59 -0.16 4.64
N LEU A 435 22.37 -0.19 4.14
CA LEU A 435 21.49 -1.34 4.17
C LEU A 435 21.81 -2.22 2.98
N LEU A 436 21.92 -3.52 3.21
CA LEU A 436 22.15 -4.54 2.21
C LEU A 436 20.99 -5.55 2.27
N LEU A 437 20.44 -5.87 1.12
CA LEU A 437 19.47 -6.97 0.96
C LEU A 437 20.20 -8.20 0.43
N SER A 438 20.08 -9.32 1.12
CA SER A 438 20.60 -10.62 0.70
C SER A 438 19.45 -11.62 0.54
N ILE A 439 19.54 -12.52 -0.42
CA ILE A 439 18.59 -13.62 -0.59
C ILE A 439 19.31 -14.94 -0.30
N GLU A 440 18.97 -15.56 0.80
CA GLU A 440 19.58 -16.81 1.26
C GLU A 440 18.49 -17.85 1.51
N ASN A 441 18.59 -19.00 0.85
CA ASN A 441 17.61 -20.09 0.97
C ASN A 441 16.15 -19.64 0.74
N GLY A 442 15.94 -18.74 -0.22
CA GLY A 442 14.61 -18.19 -0.54
C GLY A 442 14.06 -17.17 0.44
N LYS A 443 14.86 -16.77 1.44
CA LYS A 443 14.50 -15.72 2.41
C LYS A 443 15.22 -14.42 2.08
N MET A 444 14.52 -13.31 2.23
CA MET A 444 15.11 -11.97 2.18
C MET A 444 15.66 -11.59 3.55
N LEU A 445 16.96 -11.35 3.61
CA LEU A 445 17.67 -10.99 4.83
C LEU A 445 18.21 -9.58 4.70
N LEU A 446 17.96 -8.76 5.71
CA LEU A 446 18.43 -7.39 5.77
C LEU A 446 19.67 -7.30 6.67
N TYR A 447 20.68 -6.64 6.17
CA TYR A 447 21.95 -6.41 6.88
C TYR A 447 22.28 -4.93 6.90
N LYS A 448 23.05 -4.54 7.91
CA LYS A 448 23.74 -3.25 8.03
C LYS A 448 25.23 -3.48 7.78
N CYS A 449 25.86 -2.63 6.97
CA CYS A 449 27.29 -2.70 6.67
C CYS A 449 27.92 -1.31 6.69
N THR A 450 29.05 -1.15 7.40
CA THR A 450 29.82 0.09 7.40
C THR A 450 31.01 -0.06 6.48
N PHE A 451 31.13 0.83 5.50
CA PHE A 451 32.26 0.90 4.59
C PHE A 451 33.30 1.89 5.13
N GLY A 452 34.55 1.48 5.11
CA GLY A 452 35.68 2.26 5.56
C GLY A 452 36.92 1.89 4.77
N ASP A 453 38.09 1.99 5.41
CA ASP A 453 39.39 1.66 4.78
C ASP A 453 39.59 0.15 4.58
N THR A 454 38.83 -0.67 5.31
CA THR A 454 38.93 -2.12 5.16
C THR A 454 38.24 -2.58 3.87
N LYS A 455 38.93 -3.45 3.13
CA LYS A 455 38.38 -4.08 1.91
C LYS A 455 37.46 -5.26 2.20
N LYS A 456 37.34 -5.69 3.46
CA LYS A 456 36.51 -6.81 3.91
C LYS A 456 35.61 -6.39 5.09
N PRO A 457 34.66 -5.48 4.87
CA PRO A 457 33.74 -5.08 5.92
C PRO A 457 32.80 -6.21 6.30
N SER A 458 32.40 -6.23 7.58
CA SER A 458 31.42 -7.20 8.09
C SER A 458 30.01 -6.65 8.03
N ALA A 459 29.09 -7.43 7.48
CA ALA A 459 27.67 -7.13 7.53
C ALA A 459 27.05 -7.68 8.83
N VAL A 460 26.25 -6.85 9.47
CA VAL A 460 25.52 -7.18 10.70
C VAL A 460 24.07 -7.48 10.33
N TYR A 461 23.59 -8.66 10.67
CA TYR A 461 22.19 -9.06 10.44
C TYR A 461 21.24 -8.21 11.25
N LEU A 462 20.19 -7.68 10.60
CA LEU A 462 19.15 -6.88 11.23
C LEU A 462 17.84 -7.67 11.38
N GLY A 463 17.48 -8.51 10.43
CA GLY A 463 16.25 -9.28 10.45
C GLY A 463 15.87 -9.86 9.10
N THR A 464 14.83 -10.68 9.11
CA THR A 464 14.22 -11.25 7.91
C THR A 464 13.11 -10.34 7.41
N ILE A 465 13.00 -10.18 6.11
CA ILE A 465 11.89 -9.50 5.44
C ILE A 465 11.06 -10.56 4.73
N GLU A 466 9.78 -10.62 5.05
CA GLU A 466 8.84 -11.53 4.41
C GLU A 466 8.36 -10.95 3.08
N ASN A 467 8.37 -11.75 2.02
CA ASN A 467 7.92 -11.36 0.69
C ASN A 467 6.71 -12.19 0.27
N PRO A 468 5.49 -11.84 0.70
CA PRO A 468 4.31 -12.63 0.43
C PRO A 468 3.95 -12.63 -1.06
N GLY A 469 4.08 -13.80 -1.68
CA GLY A 469 3.59 -14.06 -3.04
C GLY A 469 4.42 -13.48 -4.18
N GLN A 470 5.63 -12.97 -3.92
CA GLN A 470 6.54 -12.48 -4.94
C GLN A 470 7.86 -13.28 -4.95
N PRO A 471 8.28 -13.83 -6.09
CA PRO A 471 9.42 -14.74 -6.12
C PRO A 471 10.78 -14.05 -6.06
N VAL A 472 10.91 -12.82 -6.55
CA VAL A 472 12.23 -12.15 -6.67
C VAL A 472 12.18 -10.72 -6.18
N SER A 473 13.12 -10.36 -5.31
CA SER A 473 13.42 -8.97 -4.94
C SER A 473 14.53 -8.46 -5.84
N GLN A 474 14.36 -7.27 -6.36
CA GLN A 474 15.32 -6.65 -7.27
C GLN A 474 16.14 -5.57 -6.57
N ASP A 475 15.49 -4.64 -5.90
CA ASP A 475 16.21 -3.51 -5.30
C ASP A 475 15.52 -2.99 -4.03
N ILE A 476 16.24 -2.16 -3.27
CA ILE A 476 15.73 -1.49 -2.09
C ILE A 476 15.93 0.02 -2.19
N PHE A 477 14.94 0.74 -1.69
CA PHE A 477 15.06 2.16 -1.38
C PHE A 477 14.61 2.38 0.06
N TYR A 478 15.41 3.05 0.85
CA TYR A 478 15.04 3.41 2.23
C TYR A 478 15.14 4.91 2.44
N HIS A 479 14.27 5.41 3.27
CA HIS A 479 14.30 6.75 3.79
C HIS A 479 13.93 6.72 5.28
N ASN A 480 14.69 7.41 6.13
CA ASN A 480 14.51 7.39 7.59
C ASN A 480 13.10 7.84 8.05
N LYS A 481 12.42 8.67 7.26
CA LYS A 481 11.05 9.12 7.50
C LYS A 481 9.99 8.17 6.92
N TYR A 482 10.26 7.56 5.77
CA TYR A 482 9.25 6.80 4.99
C TYR A 482 9.43 5.29 5.08
N GLY A 483 10.48 4.80 5.72
CA GLY A 483 10.74 3.38 5.85
C GLY A 483 11.46 2.78 4.64
N LEU A 484 11.41 1.45 4.55
CA LEU A 484 12.04 0.66 3.52
C LEU A 484 11.03 0.29 2.44
N PHE A 485 11.41 0.52 1.18
CA PHE A 485 10.71 0.03 0.00
C PHE A 485 11.54 -1.04 -0.67
N VAL A 486 10.92 -2.16 -1.03
CA VAL A 486 11.55 -3.28 -1.73
C VAL A 486 10.86 -3.46 -3.07
N GLY A 487 11.59 -3.26 -4.14
CA GLY A 487 11.15 -3.56 -5.50
C GLY A 487 11.17 -5.07 -5.73
N THR A 488 10.07 -5.63 -6.20
CA THR A 488 9.94 -7.07 -6.49
C THR A 488 9.38 -7.29 -7.89
N CYS A 489 9.82 -8.34 -8.54
CA CYS A 489 9.31 -8.74 -9.84
C CYS A 489 9.00 -10.23 -9.89
N ASN A 490 8.40 -10.69 -10.97
CA ASN A 490 8.23 -12.11 -11.24
C ASN A 490 9.49 -12.67 -11.92
N ALA A 491 10.04 -13.77 -11.42
CA ALA A 491 11.37 -14.31 -11.75
C ALA A 491 11.59 -14.76 -13.21
N ASN A 492 10.59 -14.71 -14.06
CA ASN A 492 10.72 -15.29 -15.40
C ASN A 492 10.27 -14.32 -16.51
N LEU A 493 11.22 -13.56 -17.04
CA LEU A 493 11.00 -12.66 -18.19
C LEU A 493 10.31 -13.37 -19.38
N ALA A 494 10.65 -14.63 -19.66
CA ALA A 494 10.07 -15.38 -20.78
C ALA A 494 8.60 -15.74 -20.55
N ALA A 495 8.16 -15.82 -19.30
CA ALA A 495 6.78 -16.12 -18.91
C ALA A 495 6.00 -14.86 -18.48
N GLN A 496 6.63 -13.69 -18.50
CA GLN A 496 6.01 -12.44 -18.05
C GLN A 496 5.02 -11.94 -19.10
N ASN A 497 3.75 -12.14 -18.81
CA ASN A 497 2.68 -11.45 -19.51
C ASN A 497 2.38 -10.16 -18.72
N VAL A 498 2.43 -9.02 -19.39
CA VAL A 498 2.18 -7.69 -18.79
C VAL A 498 0.85 -7.61 -18.04
N VAL A 499 -0.13 -8.39 -18.46
CA VAL A 499 -1.46 -8.46 -17.82
C VAL A 499 -1.46 -9.27 -16.52
N THR A 500 -0.55 -10.24 -16.37
CA THR A 500 -0.52 -11.17 -15.23
C THR A 500 0.68 -11.00 -14.31
N THR A 501 1.73 -10.31 -14.75
CA THR A 501 2.96 -10.13 -13.98
C THR A 501 2.83 -8.94 -13.05
N LYS A 502 2.90 -9.20 -11.77
CA LYS A 502 2.84 -8.16 -10.74
C LYS A 502 4.25 -7.74 -10.35
N ASN A 503 4.71 -6.62 -10.89
CA ASN A 503 5.82 -5.91 -10.30
C ASN A 503 5.28 -5.09 -9.13
N THR A 504 5.86 -5.27 -7.96
CA THR A 504 5.34 -4.68 -6.73
C THR A 504 6.44 -3.96 -5.97
N LEU A 505 6.12 -2.79 -5.45
CA LEU A 505 6.94 -2.07 -4.49
C LEU A 505 6.34 -2.28 -3.11
N LEU A 506 7.02 -3.04 -2.24
CA LEU A 506 6.58 -3.38 -0.89
C LEU A 506 7.18 -2.40 0.11
N HIS A 507 6.38 -1.95 1.07
CA HIS A 507 6.80 -1.05 2.14
C HIS A 507 6.94 -1.79 3.47
N TYR A 508 8.00 -1.45 4.24
CA TYR A 508 8.29 -2.00 5.56
C TYR A 508 8.67 -0.90 6.54
N ASP A 509 8.08 -0.91 7.71
CA ASP A 509 8.53 -0.07 8.83
C ASP A 509 9.66 -0.77 9.60
N LEU A 510 10.89 -0.34 9.37
CA LEU A 510 12.06 -0.92 10.01
C LEU A 510 12.11 -0.73 11.53
N LYS A 511 11.36 0.22 12.09
CA LYS A 511 11.28 0.40 13.55
C LYS A 511 10.71 -0.85 14.25
N LYS A 512 9.89 -1.61 13.54
CA LYS A 512 9.32 -2.87 14.03
C LYS A 512 10.36 -3.99 14.20
N LEU A 513 11.55 -3.90 13.57
CA LEU A 513 12.64 -4.87 13.78
C LEU A 513 13.22 -4.88 15.19
N SER A 514 13.10 -3.79 15.93
CA SER A 514 13.54 -3.73 17.33
C SER A 514 12.80 -4.72 18.25
N THR A 515 11.61 -5.16 17.84
CA THR A 515 10.73 -6.05 18.62
C THR A 515 10.39 -7.36 17.92
N LYS A 516 10.76 -7.51 16.63
CA LYS A 516 10.43 -8.67 15.80
C LYS A 516 11.65 -9.11 15.00
N THR A 517 11.86 -10.42 14.87
CA THR A 517 12.93 -11.00 14.04
C THR A 517 12.55 -11.10 12.56
N SER A 518 11.26 -10.94 12.25
CA SER A 518 10.70 -10.93 10.89
C SER A 518 9.75 -9.75 10.70
N LEU A 519 9.85 -9.07 9.56
CA LEU A 519 8.91 -8.04 9.13
C LEU A 519 8.06 -8.53 7.98
N TYR A 520 6.77 -8.31 8.08
CA TYR A 520 5.85 -8.34 6.94
C TYR A 520 5.73 -6.93 6.34
N PRO A 521 5.48 -6.82 5.02
CA PRO A 521 5.22 -5.50 4.45
C PRO A 521 3.92 -4.93 5.04
N ASP A 522 3.95 -3.65 5.36
CA ASP A 522 2.77 -2.94 5.84
C ASP A 522 1.75 -2.77 4.70
N PHE A 523 2.25 -2.53 3.49
CA PHE A 523 1.47 -2.44 2.26
C PHE A 523 2.39 -2.60 1.03
N GLY A 524 1.78 -2.65 -0.16
CA GLY A 524 2.50 -2.71 -1.43
C GLY A 524 1.81 -1.89 -2.53
N PHE A 525 2.59 -1.49 -3.53
CA PHE A 525 2.10 -0.86 -4.76
C PHE A 525 2.29 -1.84 -5.92
N VAL A 526 1.21 -2.26 -6.53
CA VAL A 526 1.26 -3.04 -7.77
C VAL A 526 1.41 -2.08 -8.93
N THR A 527 2.48 -2.24 -9.68
CA THR A 527 2.78 -1.38 -10.83
C THR A 527 1.92 -1.79 -12.02
N ASN A 528 1.08 -0.87 -12.47
CA ASN A 528 0.25 -1.06 -13.65
C ASN A 528 0.86 -0.34 -14.85
N MET A 529 1.21 -1.11 -15.87
CA MET A 529 1.58 -0.58 -17.17
C MET A 529 0.33 -0.34 -18.02
N PRO A 530 0.29 0.73 -18.82
CA PRO A 530 -0.74 0.88 -19.84
C PRO A 530 -0.63 -0.27 -20.87
N ALA A 531 -1.73 -0.61 -21.50
CA ALA A 531 -1.76 -1.70 -22.49
C ALA A 531 -0.83 -1.44 -23.69
N LYS A 532 -0.60 -0.16 -24.02
CA LYS A 532 0.26 0.29 -25.13
C LYS A 532 1.14 1.45 -24.68
N ASN A 533 2.31 1.55 -25.32
CA ASN A 533 3.17 2.73 -25.19
C ASN A 533 2.66 3.92 -26.05
N ALA A 534 3.38 5.03 -26.02
CA ALA A 534 3.01 6.24 -26.78
C ALA A 534 3.01 6.02 -28.30
N GLU A 535 3.81 5.08 -28.81
CA GLU A 535 3.90 4.71 -30.22
C GLU A 535 2.83 3.68 -30.64
N GLY A 536 1.91 3.31 -29.73
CA GLY A 536 0.85 2.34 -29.98
C GLY A 536 1.29 0.87 -29.95
N GLN A 537 2.56 0.60 -29.61
CA GLN A 537 3.08 -0.76 -29.48
C GLN A 537 2.57 -1.41 -28.19
N VAL A 538 2.33 -2.71 -28.23
CA VAL A 538 1.79 -3.48 -27.11
C VAL A 538 2.93 -3.94 -26.19
N TYR A 539 2.84 -3.65 -24.89
CA TYR A 539 3.76 -4.20 -23.91
C TYR A 539 3.61 -5.72 -23.84
N ASN A 540 4.73 -6.45 -23.97
CA ASN A 540 4.75 -7.91 -23.89
C ASN A 540 5.30 -8.41 -22.55
N SER A 541 6.41 -7.82 -22.10
CA SER A 541 7.00 -8.13 -20.80
C SER A 541 7.54 -6.87 -20.15
N PHE A 542 7.58 -6.88 -18.82
CA PHE A 542 7.98 -5.76 -18.01
C PHE A 542 8.54 -6.25 -16.69
N GLU A 543 9.76 -5.87 -16.39
CA GLU A 543 10.47 -6.23 -15.18
C GLU A 543 11.03 -4.99 -14.49
N LEU A 544 10.60 -4.76 -13.25
CA LEU A 544 11.15 -3.72 -12.39
C LEU A 544 12.52 -4.18 -11.89
N GLU A 545 13.56 -3.42 -12.20
CA GLU A 545 14.93 -3.76 -11.81
C GLU A 545 15.41 -2.95 -10.61
N SER A 546 15.16 -1.64 -10.61
CA SER A 546 15.67 -0.79 -9.54
C SER A 546 14.78 0.43 -9.34
N VAL A 547 14.79 0.96 -8.12
CA VAL A 547 14.03 2.15 -7.71
C VAL A 547 14.91 3.14 -6.97
N ALA A 548 14.69 4.43 -7.22
CA ALA A 548 15.41 5.50 -6.54
C ALA A 548 14.54 6.75 -6.40
N LEU A 549 14.78 7.57 -5.37
CA LEU A 549 14.07 8.82 -5.17
C LEU A 549 14.69 9.93 -6.03
N ASP A 550 13.88 10.53 -6.88
CA ASP A 550 14.19 11.83 -7.47
C ASP A 550 13.86 12.94 -6.46
N THR A 551 14.90 13.51 -5.89
CA THR A 551 14.75 14.54 -4.86
C THR A 551 14.17 15.86 -5.37
N ASN A 552 14.28 16.14 -6.69
CA ASN A 552 13.72 17.34 -7.29
C ASN A 552 12.20 17.22 -7.48
N THR A 553 11.77 16.14 -8.10
CA THR A 553 10.34 15.89 -8.32
C THR A 553 9.66 15.25 -7.13
N LYS A 554 10.46 14.75 -6.16
CA LYS A 554 9.98 14.03 -4.96
C LYS A 554 9.16 12.78 -5.30
N LYS A 555 9.47 12.17 -6.44
CA LYS A 555 8.82 10.95 -6.93
C LYS A 555 9.81 9.80 -6.99
N LEU A 556 9.29 8.60 -6.90
CA LEU A 556 10.09 7.41 -7.14
C LEU A 556 10.26 7.23 -8.66
N ALA A 557 11.50 7.23 -9.09
CA ALA A 557 11.92 6.77 -10.40
C ALA A 557 12.27 5.29 -10.33
N ALA A 558 12.09 4.61 -11.43
CA ALA A 558 12.47 3.22 -11.61
C ALA A 558 13.19 3.03 -12.93
N VAL A 559 13.99 1.97 -13.03
CA VAL A 559 14.45 1.43 -14.30
C VAL A 559 13.89 0.03 -14.50
N CYS A 560 13.50 -0.24 -15.73
CA CYS A 560 12.83 -1.48 -16.10
C CYS A 560 13.37 -2.07 -17.38
N ASN A 561 13.45 -3.40 -17.44
CA ASN A 561 13.59 -4.15 -18.66
C ASN A 561 12.21 -4.38 -19.28
N VAL A 562 12.04 -3.94 -20.51
CA VAL A 562 10.74 -3.93 -21.19
C VAL A 562 10.85 -4.47 -22.59
N ASN A 563 9.94 -5.36 -22.99
CA ASN A 563 9.77 -5.79 -24.36
C ASN A 563 8.38 -5.40 -24.87
N VAL A 564 8.32 -4.90 -26.08
CA VAL A 564 7.08 -4.55 -26.78
C VAL A 564 6.93 -5.33 -28.08
N LYS A 565 5.69 -5.45 -28.55
CA LYS A 565 5.31 -5.95 -29.88
C LYS A 565 4.66 -4.84 -30.68
N LYS A 566 4.80 -4.86 -32.00
CA LYS A 566 4.08 -3.91 -32.86
C LYS A 566 2.56 -4.07 -32.78
N SER A 567 2.10 -5.30 -32.64
CA SER A 567 0.68 -5.67 -32.45
C SER A 567 0.55 -6.95 -31.63
N ASN A 568 -0.65 -7.31 -31.23
CA ASN A 568 -0.91 -8.57 -30.51
C ASN A 568 -0.55 -9.83 -31.33
N SER A 569 -0.61 -9.75 -32.64
CA SER A 569 -0.26 -10.83 -33.58
C SER A 569 1.22 -10.92 -33.91
N ASP A 570 2.01 -9.90 -33.58
CA ASP A 570 3.45 -9.89 -33.84
C ASP A 570 4.21 -10.77 -32.84
N THR A 571 5.13 -11.59 -33.35
CA THR A 571 6.02 -12.42 -32.53
C THR A 571 7.37 -11.76 -32.27
N THR A 572 7.70 -10.70 -33.00
CA THR A 572 8.97 -10.00 -32.86
C THR A 572 8.95 -9.08 -31.66
N LEU A 573 9.87 -9.30 -30.72
CA LEU A 573 10.05 -8.47 -29.54
C LEU A 573 11.07 -7.36 -29.80
N VAL A 574 10.74 -6.17 -29.35
CA VAL A 574 11.64 -5.01 -29.37
C VAL A 574 11.91 -4.58 -27.93
N SER A 575 13.18 -4.50 -27.53
CA SER A 575 13.58 -3.99 -26.22
C SER A 575 13.29 -2.50 -26.13
N MET A 576 12.60 -2.11 -25.06
CA MET A 576 12.23 -0.74 -24.71
C MET A 576 12.65 -0.41 -23.27
N ASP A 577 13.76 -1.00 -22.83
CA ASP A 577 14.30 -0.73 -21.50
C ASP A 577 14.46 0.77 -21.26
N GLY A 578 14.14 1.24 -20.07
CA GLY A 578 14.15 2.67 -19.84
C GLY A 578 13.81 3.09 -18.42
N PHE A 579 13.72 4.41 -18.28
CA PHE A 579 13.27 5.05 -17.07
C PHE A 579 11.74 5.10 -17.01
N PHE A 580 11.24 5.00 -15.80
CA PHE A 580 9.83 5.13 -15.45
C PHE A 580 9.69 5.95 -14.18
N GLN A 581 8.52 6.48 -13.93
CA GLN A 581 8.20 7.20 -12.72
C GLN A 581 6.85 6.75 -12.19
N TYR A 582 6.76 6.51 -10.88
CA TYR A 582 5.50 6.26 -10.21
C TYR A 582 4.66 7.55 -10.18
N ASN A 583 3.52 7.57 -10.91
CA ASN A 583 2.64 8.74 -10.99
C ASN A 583 1.91 9.02 -9.69
N THR A 584 1.70 7.97 -8.93
CA THR A 584 0.80 7.94 -7.79
C THR A 584 1.55 8.00 -6.46
N ILE A 585 2.89 8.04 -6.50
CA ILE A 585 3.75 8.15 -5.33
C ILE A 585 4.56 9.44 -5.43
N GLU A 586 4.35 10.35 -4.52
CA GLU A 586 5.12 11.59 -4.39
C GLU A 586 5.51 11.79 -2.92
N PHE A 587 6.78 12.02 -2.67
CA PHE A 587 7.29 12.33 -1.33
C PHE A 587 7.35 13.85 -1.17
N ILE A 588 6.62 14.41 -0.23
CA ILE A 588 6.61 15.85 0.06
C ILE A 588 7.19 16.14 1.44
#